data_7f9d9d9157947f68991205112cdd565c
#
_entry.id   7f9d9d9157947f68991205112cdd565c
#
_cell.length_a   1.000
_cell.length_b   1.000
_cell.length_c   1.000
_cell.angle_alpha   90.00
_cell.angle_beta   90.00
_cell.angle_gamma   90.00
#
_symmetry.space_group_name_H-M   'P 1'
#
loop_
_entity.id
_entity.type
_entity.pdbx_description
1 polymer ?
#
loop_
_entity_poly.entity_id
_entity_poly.type
_entity_poly.pdbx_seq_one_letter_code
_entity_poly.pdbx_strand_id
1 'polypeptide(L)'
;MPRSSSPDPAPISPALLRDWRIGAEDRGTVLVVGGARTVPGAPALSGTAALRAGAGTLQVAVAERHASALGVSVPESSVFGLPETASGAIAADAVDRLADVLPGAGTVVLGPGLTGAEETEALLRQLVPAIAPDARVVLDAFALGALSRAPELAEPLADRLLLTPNRVEAAFLDGCEEKDVDDLETAVRIAGRYRGVVLLMGVVAEPGGRTWRDGSGHVGLATSGSGDVLAGLTGGFLARGAAVDQAACWATHVHAVAGQRLIPDTGSTGLLARELVAQIPRVIAELER
;
A
#
# COMPACT_ATOMS: atom_id res chain seq x y z
N MET A 1 -4.29 35.20 10.00
CA MET A 1 -4.11 35.10 8.55
C MET A 1 -5.23 34.24 7.98
N PRO A 2 -5.91 34.63 6.89
CA PRO A 2 -6.92 33.76 6.29
C PRO A 2 -6.26 32.43 5.88
N ARG A 3 -6.86 31.31 6.27
CA ARG A 3 -6.44 29.98 5.79
C ARG A 3 -6.61 29.96 4.27
N SER A 4 -5.53 29.78 3.54
CA SER A 4 -5.59 29.46 2.12
C SER A 4 -6.38 28.15 2.03
N SER A 5 -7.64 28.21 1.62
CA SER A 5 -8.43 27.01 1.37
C SER A 5 -7.77 26.29 0.18
N SER A 6 -7.26 25.10 0.42
CA SER A 6 -6.90 24.20 -0.68
C SER A 6 -8.11 24.07 -1.61
N PRO A 7 -7.92 24.04 -2.93
CA PRO A 7 -9.05 23.83 -3.83
C PRO A 7 -9.76 22.51 -3.50
N ASP A 8 -11.08 22.47 -3.71
CA ASP A 8 -11.87 21.27 -3.51
C ASP A 8 -11.26 20.09 -4.29
N PRO A 9 -11.16 18.91 -3.69
CA PRO A 9 -10.59 17.74 -4.34
C PRO A 9 -11.43 17.32 -5.56
N ALA A 10 -10.78 17.00 -6.67
CA ALA A 10 -11.45 16.46 -7.84
C ALA A 10 -12.09 15.09 -7.51
N PRO A 11 -13.30 14.78 -8.00
CA PRO A 11 -13.92 13.49 -7.73
C PRO A 11 -13.18 12.35 -8.47
N ILE A 12 -12.89 11.26 -7.75
CA ILE A 12 -12.51 10.00 -8.38
C ILE A 12 -13.80 9.36 -8.92
N SER A 13 -13.91 9.33 -10.23
CA SER A 13 -15.11 8.82 -10.90
C SER A 13 -14.75 7.74 -11.94
N PRO A 14 -15.69 6.86 -12.32
CA PRO A 14 -15.45 5.93 -13.41
C PRO A 14 -15.04 6.60 -14.73
N ALA A 15 -15.49 7.84 -14.99
CA ALA A 15 -15.08 8.60 -16.18
C ALA A 15 -13.60 8.98 -16.11
N LEU A 16 -13.14 9.55 -14.98
CA LEU A 16 -11.73 9.86 -14.76
C LEU A 16 -10.84 8.62 -14.93
N LEU A 17 -11.25 7.49 -14.33
CA LEU A 17 -10.46 6.26 -14.38
C LEU A 17 -10.39 5.66 -15.79
N ARG A 18 -11.46 5.79 -16.59
CA ARG A 18 -11.44 5.41 -18.01
C ARG A 18 -10.52 6.30 -18.84
N ASP A 19 -10.49 7.59 -18.56
CA ASP A 19 -9.54 8.52 -19.21
C ASP A 19 -8.10 8.22 -18.79
N TRP A 20 -7.93 7.77 -17.55
CA TRP A 20 -6.65 7.34 -16.94
C TRP A 20 -6.44 5.83 -17.09
N ARG A 21 -6.57 5.29 -18.28
CA ARG A 21 -6.40 3.85 -18.52
C ARG A 21 -5.01 3.39 -18.14
N ILE A 22 -4.95 2.29 -17.39
CA ILE A 22 -3.69 1.60 -17.08
C ILE A 22 -3.52 0.49 -18.11
N GLY A 23 -2.35 0.43 -18.77
CA GLY A 23 -2.04 -0.59 -19.75
C GLY A 23 -2.18 -2.01 -19.18
N ALA A 24 -2.51 -2.97 -20.06
CA ALA A 24 -2.55 -4.39 -19.70
C ALA A 24 -1.31 -5.16 -20.18
N GLU A 25 -0.45 -4.52 -20.97
CA GLU A 25 0.71 -5.13 -21.61
C GLU A 25 1.91 -5.22 -20.67
N ASP A 26 2.15 -4.16 -19.88
CA ASP A 26 3.20 -4.14 -18.86
C ASP A 26 2.68 -4.77 -17.58
N ARG A 27 3.22 -5.94 -17.24
CA ARG A 27 2.85 -6.69 -16.05
C ARG A 27 4.11 -6.98 -15.23
N GLY A 28 4.58 -5.93 -14.55
CA GLY A 28 5.82 -5.97 -13.76
C GLY A 28 5.76 -6.85 -12.51
N THR A 29 6.88 -6.90 -11.82
CA THR A 29 7.07 -7.65 -10.59
C THR A 29 6.72 -6.79 -9.38
N VAL A 30 5.93 -7.33 -8.46
CA VAL A 30 5.69 -6.78 -7.12
C VAL A 30 6.42 -7.63 -6.09
N LEU A 31 7.27 -7.00 -5.28
CA LEU A 31 7.83 -7.57 -4.07
C LEU A 31 7.07 -7.02 -2.85
N VAL A 32 6.47 -7.90 -2.08
CA VAL A 32 5.86 -7.55 -0.78
C VAL A 32 6.79 -7.97 0.34
N VAL A 33 7.22 -7.03 1.19
CA VAL A 33 8.07 -7.30 2.37
C VAL A 33 7.27 -7.04 3.64
N GLY A 34 7.06 -8.09 4.43
CA GLY A 34 6.23 -8.00 5.63
C GLY A 34 6.08 -9.31 6.38
N GLY A 35 4.99 -9.48 7.12
CA GLY A 35 4.66 -10.76 7.75
C GLY A 35 5.62 -11.21 8.83
N ALA A 36 5.75 -10.43 9.90
CA ALA A 36 6.43 -10.85 11.12
C ALA A 36 5.75 -12.07 11.77
N ARG A 37 6.36 -12.61 12.83
CA ARG A 37 5.92 -13.86 13.51
C ARG A 37 4.43 -13.94 13.80
N THR A 38 3.81 -12.85 14.19
CA THR A 38 2.41 -12.82 14.65
C THR A 38 1.40 -12.41 13.58
N VAL A 39 1.86 -11.89 12.42
CA VAL A 39 0.98 -11.36 11.36
C VAL A 39 1.39 -11.85 9.96
N PRO A 40 1.56 -13.18 9.76
CA PRO A 40 2.05 -13.71 8.48
C PRO A 40 1.03 -13.63 7.35
N GLY A 41 -0.25 -13.41 7.65
CA GLY A 41 -1.33 -13.35 6.67
C GLY A 41 -1.41 -12.02 5.89
N ALA A 42 -0.88 -10.93 6.44
CA ALA A 42 -0.94 -9.62 5.83
C ALA A 42 -0.26 -9.57 4.44
N PRO A 43 0.99 -10.06 4.27
CA PRO A 43 1.61 -10.10 2.94
C PRO A 43 0.92 -11.05 1.96
N ALA A 44 0.21 -12.09 2.43
CA ALA A 44 -0.60 -12.93 1.56
C ALA A 44 -1.81 -12.17 0.99
N LEU A 45 -2.51 -11.38 1.82
CA LEU A 45 -3.60 -10.50 1.38
C LEU A 45 -3.09 -9.46 0.39
N SER A 46 -2.01 -8.77 0.74
CA SER A 46 -1.39 -7.75 -0.09
C SER A 46 -0.92 -8.32 -1.44
N GLY A 47 -0.17 -9.41 -1.42
CA GLY A 47 0.33 -10.06 -2.63
C GLY A 47 -0.78 -10.56 -3.56
N THR A 48 -1.81 -11.20 -2.99
CA THR A 48 -2.96 -11.67 -3.78
C THR A 48 -3.73 -10.49 -4.39
N ALA A 49 -3.89 -9.38 -3.65
CA ALA A 49 -4.50 -8.16 -4.18
C ALA A 49 -3.69 -7.56 -5.33
N ALA A 50 -2.36 -7.56 -5.25
CA ALA A 50 -1.47 -7.10 -6.32
C ALA A 50 -1.64 -7.94 -7.60
N LEU A 51 -1.69 -9.26 -7.50
CA LEU A 51 -1.97 -10.15 -8.63
C LEU A 51 -3.36 -9.88 -9.24
N ARG A 52 -4.37 -9.68 -8.39
CA ARG A 52 -5.75 -9.37 -8.82
C ARG A 52 -5.89 -7.99 -9.47
N ALA A 53 -5.00 -7.06 -9.14
CA ALA A 53 -4.86 -5.77 -9.82
C ALA A 53 -4.14 -5.87 -11.17
N GLY A 54 -3.47 -7.00 -11.43
CA GLY A 54 -2.84 -7.29 -12.71
C GLY A 54 -1.32 -7.33 -12.70
N ALA A 55 -0.64 -7.36 -11.55
CA ALA A 55 0.78 -7.64 -11.49
C ALA A 55 1.11 -8.96 -12.21
N GLY A 56 2.25 -9.01 -12.90
CA GLY A 56 2.69 -10.19 -13.67
C GLY A 56 3.36 -11.23 -12.79
N THR A 57 4.18 -10.78 -11.84
CA THR A 57 4.94 -11.64 -10.95
C THR A 57 4.79 -11.16 -9.52
N LEU A 58 4.60 -12.10 -8.60
CA LEU A 58 4.56 -11.84 -7.18
C LEU A 58 5.75 -12.50 -6.48
N GLN A 59 6.45 -11.68 -5.71
CA GLN A 59 7.47 -12.09 -4.78
C GLN A 59 7.05 -11.66 -3.37
N VAL A 60 7.20 -12.53 -2.38
CA VAL A 60 6.84 -12.24 -1.00
C VAL A 60 8.01 -12.57 -0.09
N ALA A 61 8.42 -11.61 0.71
CA ALA A 61 9.46 -11.78 1.72
C ALA A 61 8.82 -11.70 3.12
N VAL A 62 8.90 -12.79 3.87
CA VAL A 62 8.18 -13.02 5.13
C VAL A 62 9.10 -13.70 6.14
N ALA A 63 8.79 -13.62 7.43
CA ALA A 63 9.53 -14.35 8.46
C ALA A 63 9.76 -15.84 8.04
N GLU A 64 11.00 -16.32 8.14
CA GLU A 64 11.47 -17.63 7.65
C GLU A 64 10.51 -18.77 8.00
N ARG A 65 10.03 -18.81 9.25
CA ARG A 65 9.12 -19.85 9.74
C ARG A 65 7.80 -19.97 8.99
N HIS A 66 7.38 -18.89 8.30
CA HIS A 66 6.11 -18.84 7.57
C HIS A 66 6.26 -18.97 6.06
N ALA A 67 7.49 -18.95 5.54
CA ALA A 67 7.76 -18.93 4.11
C ALA A 67 7.11 -20.12 3.37
N SER A 68 7.32 -21.34 3.86
CA SER A 68 6.75 -22.53 3.21
C SER A 68 5.23 -22.57 3.26
N ALA A 69 4.63 -22.20 4.40
CA ALA A 69 3.18 -22.17 4.55
C ALA A 69 2.53 -21.10 3.66
N LEU A 70 3.19 -19.94 3.53
CA LEU A 70 2.72 -18.87 2.64
C LEU A 70 2.82 -19.31 1.18
N GLY A 71 3.92 -19.93 0.76
CA GLY A 71 4.08 -20.44 -0.60
C GLY A 71 3.04 -21.47 -0.99
N VAL A 72 2.54 -22.28 -0.04
CA VAL A 72 1.42 -23.20 -0.28
C VAL A 72 0.08 -22.45 -0.36
N SER A 73 -0.11 -21.42 0.46
CA SER A 73 -1.36 -20.65 0.49
C SER A 73 -1.52 -19.68 -0.69
N VAL A 74 -0.40 -19.22 -1.26
CA VAL A 74 -0.36 -18.33 -2.44
C VAL A 74 0.59 -18.94 -3.47
N PRO A 75 0.15 -20.01 -4.18
CA PRO A 75 1.01 -20.80 -5.06
C PRO A 75 1.53 -20.02 -6.28
N GLU A 76 0.97 -18.86 -6.58
CA GLU A 76 1.41 -17.97 -7.66
C GLU A 76 2.61 -17.10 -7.26
N SER A 77 3.14 -17.25 -6.03
CA SER A 77 4.23 -16.40 -5.52
C SER A 77 5.56 -17.16 -5.39
N SER A 78 6.66 -16.43 -5.56
CA SER A 78 7.98 -16.82 -5.05
C SER A 78 8.14 -16.28 -3.63
N VAL A 79 8.42 -17.15 -2.65
CA VAL A 79 8.49 -16.76 -1.24
C VAL A 79 9.91 -16.85 -0.71
N PHE A 80 10.36 -15.79 -0.06
CA PHE A 80 11.68 -15.63 0.56
C PHE A 80 11.55 -15.58 2.07
N GLY A 81 12.24 -16.48 2.76
CA GLY A 81 12.30 -16.50 4.21
C GLY A 81 13.31 -15.48 4.73
N LEU A 82 12.88 -14.63 5.65
CA LEU A 82 13.69 -13.58 6.26
C LEU A 82 14.03 -13.92 7.72
N PRO A 83 15.24 -13.58 8.20
CA PRO A 83 15.62 -13.76 9.59
C PRO A 83 14.75 -12.91 10.51
N GLU A 84 14.54 -13.44 11.73
CA GLU A 84 13.72 -12.83 12.76
C GLU A 84 14.57 -12.44 13.97
N THR A 85 14.16 -11.35 14.63
CA THR A 85 14.66 -11.01 15.97
C THR A 85 14.06 -11.93 17.04
N ALA A 86 14.55 -11.83 18.25
CA ALA A 86 13.98 -12.58 19.39
C ALA A 86 12.51 -12.22 19.65
N SER A 87 12.12 -10.96 19.41
CA SER A 87 10.73 -10.48 19.50
C SER A 87 9.82 -11.05 18.40
N GLY A 88 10.40 -11.54 17.28
CA GLY A 88 9.68 -12.06 16.12
C GLY A 88 9.40 -11.01 15.05
N ALA A 89 10.01 -9.84 15.16
CA ALA A 89 10.07 -8.87 14.05
C ALA A 89 11.06 -9.35 12.98
N ILE A 90 10.95 -8.83 11.77
CA ILE A 90 11.95 -9.06 10.73
C ILE A 90 13.25 -8.34 11.13
N ALA A 91 14.37 -9.03 11.05
CA ALA A 91 15.67 -8.48 11.41
C ALA A 91 16.22 -7.54 10.33
N ALA A 92 17.06 -6.58 10.72
CA ALA A 92 17.59 -5.57 9.78
C ALA A 92 18.50 -6.17 8.71
N ASP A 93 19.25 -7.25 9.01
CA ASP A 93 20.10 -8.00 8.09
C ASP A 93 19.32 -8.86 7.08
N ALA A 94 17.99 -8.83 7.14
CA ALA A 94 17.12 -9.47 6.16
C ALA A 94 17.37 -8.98 4.72
N VAL A 95 17.92 -7.77 4.54
CA VAL A 95 18.28 -7.20 3.24
C VAL A 95 19.23 -8.12 2.45
N ASP A 96 20.14 -8.81 3.11
CA ASP A 96 21.11 -9.73 2.48
C ASP A 96 20.42 -10.88 1.76
N ARG A 97 19.26 -11.33 2.29
CA ARG A 97 18.43 -12.38 1.65
C ARG A 97 17.68 -11.88 0.41
N LEU A 98 17.60 -10.58 0.21
CA LEU A 98 16.90 -9.94 -0.89
C LEU A 98 17.83 -9.30 -1.93
N ALA A 99 19.15 -9.45 -1.76
CA ALA A 99 20.15 -8.82 -2.64
C ALA A 99 19.94 -9.16 -4.13
N ASP A 100 19.57 -10.40 -4.46
CA ASP A 100 19.30 -10.84 -5.83
C ASP A 100 17.85 -10.56 -6.28
N VAL A 101 16.96 -10.17 -5.36
CA VAL A 101 15.53 -9.99 -5.61
C VAL A 101 15.20 -8.51 -5.85
N LEU A 102 15.73 -7.63 -5.00
CA LEU A 102 15.46 -6.17 -5.03
C LEU A 102 15.75 -5.51 -6.38
N PRO A 103 16.84 -5.85 -7.10
CA PRO A 103 17.13 -5.23 -8.40
C PRO A 103 16.07 -5.53 -9.48
N GLY A 104 15.37 -6.66 -9.37
CA GLY A 104 14.32 -7.07 -10.33
C GLY A 104 12.89 -6.65 -9.93
N ALA A 105 12.71 -6.07 -8.74
CA ALA A 105 11.41 -5.65 -8.24
C ALA A 105 11.06 -4.24 -8.73
N GLY A 106 10.28 -4.12 -9.80
CA GLY A 106 9.82 -2.83 -10.31
C GLY A 106 8.84 -2.10 -9.37
N THR A 107 8.22 -2.84 -8.45
CA THR A 107 7.38 -2.28 -7.38
C THR A 107 7.64 -3.01 -6.07
N VAL A 108 7.84 -2.26 -4.99
CA VAL A 108 8.07 -2.79 -3.65
C VAL A 108 6.98 -2.28 -2.70
N VAL A 109 6.29 -3.19 -2.02
CA VAL A 109 5.31 -2.90 -0.96
C VAL A 109 5.92 -3.29 0.38
N LEU A 110 6.15 -2.31 1.25
CA LEU A 110 6.78 -2.50 2.56
C LEU A 110 5.77 -2.20 3.66
N GLY A 111 5.63 -3.11 4.62
CA GLY A 111 4.83 -2.81 5.80
C GLY A 111 3.78 -3.83 6.20
N PRO A 112 3.02 -4.44 5.26
CA PRO A 112 1.96 -5.40 5.60
C PRO A 112 2.43 -6.46 6.60
N GLY A 113 1.91 -6.41 7.85
CA GLY A 113 2.27 -7.36 8.89
C GLY A 113 3.67 -7.24 9.49
N LEU A 114 4.42 -6.16 9.27
CA LEU A 114 5.62 -5.84 10.06
C LEU A 114 5.22 -5.55 11.51
N THR A 115 6.16 -5.74 12.44
CA THR A 115 5.99 -5.46 13.87
C THR A 115 7.29 -4.94 14.47
N GLY A 116 7.19 -4.22 15.60
CA GLY A 116 8.36 -3.62 16.25
C GLY A 116 8.78 -2.33 15.57
N ALA A 117 8.59 -1.19 16.26
CA ALA A 117 8.85 0.12 15.65
C ALA A 117 10.35 0.34 15.39
N GLU A 118 11.21 -0.08 16.31
CA GLU A 118 12.67 0.05 16.18
C GLU A 118 13.25 -0.93 15.17
N GLU A 119 12.77 -2.19 15.18
CA GLU A 119 13.18 -3.22 14.24
C GLU A 119 12.75 -2.86 12.81
N THR A 120 11.53 -2.33 12.64
CA THR A 120 11.05 -1.89 11.32
C THR A 120 11.86 -0.70 10.82
N GLU A 121 12.20 0.27 11.68
CA GLU A 121 13.07 1.38 11.30
C GLU A 121 14.45 0.88 10.88
N ALA A 122 15.06 -0.01 11.68
CA ALA A 122 16.37 -0.60 11.35
C ALA A 122 16.34 -1.38 10.03
N LEU A 123 15.26 -2.12 9.76
CA LEU A 123 15.05 -2.83 8.50
C LEU A 123 14.94 -1.85 7.33
N LEU A 124 14.13 -0.80 7.44
CA LEU A 124 13.98 0.19 6.36
C LEU A 124 15.27 0.93 6.06
N ARG A 125 16.09 1.23 7.06
CA ARG A 125 17.42 1.84 6.88
C ARG A 125 18.36 1.00 6.00
N GLN A 126 18.17 -0.32 6.00
CA GLN A 126 18.94 -1.22 5.13
C GLN A 126 18.24 -1.46 3.78
N LEU A 127 16.91 -1.61 3.76
CA LEU A 127 16.18 -1.92 2.53
C LEU A 127 16.09 -0.74 1.58
N VAL A 128 15.79 0.47 2.07
CA VAL A 128 15.53 1.63 1.20
C VAL A 128 16.71 1.94 0.27
N PRO A 129 17.99 1.95 0.72
CA PRO A 129 19.13 2.15 -0.17
C PRO A 129 19.35 1.03 -1.19
N ALA A 130 18.84 -0.18 -0.92
CA ALA A 130 19.00 -1.35 -1.80
C ALA A 130 17.91 -1.46 -2.87
N ILE A 131 16.80 -0.70 -2.75
CA ILE A 131 15.72 -0.68 -3.75
C ILE A 131 16.23 0.00 -5.04
N ALA A 132 15.94 -0.62 -6.19
CA ALA A 132 16.29 -0.08 -7.48
C ALA A 132 15.80 1.37 -7.65
N PRO A 133 16.59 2.28 -8.27
CA PRO A 133 16.27 3.71 -8.31
C PRO A 133 15.00 4.05 -9.12
N ASP A 134 14.59 3.17 -10.03
CA ASP A 134 13.38 3.28 -10.84
C ASP A 134 12.17 2.51 -10.26
N ALA A 135 12.38 1.69 -9.24
CA ALA A 135 11.29 0.97 -8.60
C ALA A 135 10.36 1.91 -7.82
N ARG A 136 9.06 1.68 -7.93
CA ARG A 136 8.04 2.39 -7.16
C ARG A 136 7.87 1.74 -5.79
N VAL A 137 7.59 2.54 -4.76
CA VAL A 137 7.52 2.05 -3.39
C VAL A 137 6.21 2.44 -2.73
N VAL A 138 5.54 1.46 -2.15
CA VAL A 138 4.37 1.65 -1.28
C VAL A 138 4.79 1.38 0.16
N LEU A 139 4.54 2.32 1.06
CA LEU A 139 4.72 2.13 2.50
C LEU A 139 3.35 2.08 3.19
N ASP A 140 3.17 1.07 4.03
CA ASP A 140 1.94 0.81 4.77
C ASP A 140 2.24 0.41 6.23
N ALA A 141 1.28 0.58 7.11
CA ALA A 141 1.33 0.09 8.47
C ALA A 141 2.62 0.49 9.23
N PHE A 142 3.36 -0.48 9.78
CA PHE A 142 4.58 -0.21 10.57
C PHE A 142 5.68 0.51 9.79
N ALA A 143 5.73 0.39 8.46
CA ALA A 143 6.68 1.15 7.65
C ALA A 143 6.38 2.66 7.68
N LEU A 144 5.11 3.06 7.81
CA LEU A 144 4.72 4.45 8.00
C LEU A 144 5.15 4.98 9.37
N GLY A 145 5.01 4.14 10.41
CA GLY A 145 5.52 4.46 11.74
C GLY A 145 7.05 4.63 11.77
N ALA A 146 7.78 3.79 11.06
CA ALA A 146 9.23 3.93 10.91
C ALA A 146 9.60 5.22 10.15
N LEU A 147 8.86 5.55 9.07
CA LEU A 147 9.05 6.77 8.31
C LEU A 147 8.79 8.03 9.15
N SER A 148 7.80 8.02 10.06
CA SER A 148 7.53 9.16 10.96
C SER A 148 8.69 9.44 11.92
N ARG A 149 9.44 8.40 12.32
CA ARG A 149 10.61 8.48 13.20
C ARG A 149 11.90 8.84 12.46
N ALA A 150 12.00 8.45 11.20
CA ALA A 150 13.16 8.65 10.32
C ALA A 150 12.71 9.25 8.97
N PRO A 151 12.28 10.53 8.94
CA PRO A 151 11.74 11.16 7.73
C PRO A 151 12.71 11.18 6.54
N GLU A 152 14.01 11.15 6.80
CA GLU A 152 15.07 11.11 5.79
C GLU A 152 15.00 9.87 4.90
N LEU A 153 14.35 8.80 5.35
CA LEU A 153 14.15 7.58 4.54
C LEU A 153 13.25 7.83 3.32
N ALA A 154 12.48 8.92 3.29
CA ALA A 154 11.70 9.29 2.11
C ALA A 154 12.54 9.93 0.99
N GLU A 155 13.68 10.55 1.31
CA GLU A 155 14.46 11.32 0.33
C GLU A 155 14.85 10.52 -0.91
N PRO A 156 15.41 9.28 -0.80
CA PRO A 156 15.75 8.47 -1.97
C PRO A 156 14.52 7.90 -2.69
N LEU A 157 13.33 8.00 -2.09
CA LEU A 157 12.05 7.50 -2.62
C LEU A 157 11.20 8.61 -3.25
N ALA A 158 11.63 9.87 -3.16
CA ALA A 158 10.88 11.02 -3.65
C ALA A 158 10.37 10.80 -5.09
N ASP A 159 9.14 11.28 -5.34
CA ASP A 159 8.43 11.22 -6.63
C ASP A 159 8.05 9.80 -7.11
N ARG A 160 8.45 8.73 -6.38
CA ARG A 160 8.10 7.33 -6.63
C ARG A 160 7.51 6.63 -5.41
N LEU A 161 7.20 7.39 -4.36
CA LEU A 161 6.68 6.96 -3.08
C LEU A 161 5.16 7.11 -3.02
N LEU A 162 4.49 6.09 -2.48
CA LEU A 162 3.07 6.12 -2.13
C LEU A 162 2.89 5.66 -0.69
N LEU A 163 2.11 6.39 0.07
CA LEU A 163 1.80 6.16 1.48
C LEU A 163 0.31 5.85 1.63
N THR A 164 -0.04 4.81 2.39
CA THR A 164 -1.42 4.36 2.62
C THR A 164 -1.85 4.47 4.10
N PRO A 165 -1.66 5.63 4.76
CA PRO A 165 -1.97 5.75 6.18
C PRO A 165 -3.46 5.65 6.49
N ASN A 166 -3.80 5.03 7.62
CA ASN A 166 -5.03 5.32 8.35
C ASN A 166 -4.88 6.62 9.16
N ARG A 167 -5.94 7.07 9.87
CA ARG A 167 -5.88 8.34 10.61
C ARG A 167 -4.84 8.35 11.74
N VAL A 168 -4.65 7.23 12.43
CA VAL A 168 -3.61 7.10 13.49
C VAL A 168 -2.23 7.26 12.89
N GLU A 169 -1.95 6.55 11.79
CA GLU A 169 -0.66 6.62 11.09
C GLU A 169 -0.44 8.00 10.45
N ALA A 170 -1.50 8.62 9.92
CA ALA A 170 -1.44 9.97 9.40
C ALA A 170 -1.10 10.99 10.51
N ALA A 171 -1.64 10.82 11.71
CA ALA A 171 -1.30 11.66 12.85
C ALA A 171 0.20 11.55 13.20
N PHE A 172 0.78 10.34 13.21
CA PHE A 172 2.23 10.17 13.41
C PHE A 172 3.06 10.82 12.32
N LEU A 173 2.68 10.66 11.03
CA LEU A 173 3.39 11.26 9.90
C LEU A 173 3.32 12.78 9.90
N ASP A 174 2.20 13.35 10.28
CA ASP A 174 1.98 14.81 10.33
C ASP A 174 2.52 15.44 11.64
N GLY A 175 2.66 14.65 12.70
CA GLY A 175 3.08 15.10 14.04
C GLY A 175 1.95 15.78 14.81
N CYS A 176 0.70 15.36 14.62
CA CYS A 176 -0.48 15.87 15.32
C CYS A 176 -1.18 14.76 16.15
N GLU A 177 -2.24 15.09 16.87
CA GLU A 177 -3.10 14.09 17.50
C GLU A 177 -4.13 13.56 16.50
N GLU A 178 -4.57 12.28 16.64
CA GLU A 178 -5.54 11.65 15.74
C GLU A 178 -6.85 12.47 15.60
N LYS A 179 -7.34 13.05 16.70
CA LYS A 179 -8.54 13.88 16.70
C LYS A 179 -8.44 15.16 15.84
N ASP A 180 -7.21 15.61 15.55
CA ASP A 180 -6.91 16.81 14.78
C ASP A 180 -6.65 16.50 13.30
N VAL A 181 -6.76 15.24 12.89
CA VAL A 181 -6.60 14.80 11.50
C VAL A 181 -7.81 15.24 10.68
N ASP A 182 -7.60 16.20 9.78
CA ASP A 182 -8.47 16.45 8.63
C ASP A 182 -7.94 15.66 7.43
N ASP A 183 -8.74 14.77 6.86
CA ASP A 183 -8.29 13.83 5.84
C ASP A 183 -7.65 14.54 4.63
N LEU A 184 -8.20 15.67 4.19
CA LEU A 184 -7.66 16.42 3.03
C LEU A 184 -6.43 17.24 3.39
N GLU A 185 -6.54 18.10 4.40
CA GLU A 185 -5.43 18.98 4.78
C GLU A 185 -4.21 18.18 5.26
N THR A 186 -4.45 17.11 6.03
CA THR A 186 -3.38 16.24 6.52
C THR A 186 -2.73 15.46 5.38
N ALA A 187 -3.50 14.90 4.43
CA ALA A 187 -2.93 14.22 3.27
C ALA A 187 -2.04 15.17 2.44
N VAL A 188 -2.46 16.42 2.23
CA VAL A 188 -1.67 17.43 1.51
C VAL A 188 -0.36 17.74 2.23
N ARG A 189 -0.40 17.93 3.56
CA ARG A 189 0.83 18.21 4.35
C ARG A 189 1.81 17.03 4.30
N ILE A 190 1.31 15.81 4.47
CA ILE A 190 2.13 14.59 4.40
C ILE A 190 2.73 14.44 3.00
N ALA A 191 1.93 14.61 1.94
CA ALA A 191 2.39 14.51 0.56
C ALA A 191 3.54 15.50 0.26
N GLY A 192 3.39 16.75 0.68
CA GLY A 192 4.44 17.77 0.55
C GLY A 192 5.69 17.44 1.37
N ARG A 193 5.51 17.00 2.63
CA ARG A 193 6.62 16.71 3.55
C ARG A 193 7.49 15.54 3.07
N TYR A 194 6.88 14.45 2.61
CA TYR A 194 7.59 13.23 2.21
C TYR A 194 7.81 13.11 0.71
N ARG A 195 7.36 14.09 -0.08
CA ARG A 195 7.43 14.08 -1.54
C ARG A 195 6.89 12.79 -2.15
N GLY A 196 5.78 12.32 -1.62
CA GLY A 196 5.10 11.09 -2.03
C GLY A 196 3.59 11.32 -2.17
N VAL A 197 2.93 10.46 -2.95
CA VAL A 197 1.47 10.44 -3.01
C VAL A 197 0.92 9.83 -1.74
N VAL A 198 -0.13 10.41 -1.17
CA VAL A 198 -0.81 9.95 0.05
C VAL A 198 -2.23 9.51 -0.28
N LEU A 199 -2.60 8.32 0.19
CA LEU A 199 -3.94 7.79 0.14
C LEU A 199 -4.47 7.69 1.57
N LEU A 200 -5.36 8.61 1.97
CA LEU A 200 -5.91 8.71 3.34
C LEU A 200 -7.43 8.75 3.29
N MET A 201 -8.11 7.71 3.80
CA MET A 201 -9.58 7.67 3.97
C MET A 201 -10.37 8.09 2.73
N GLY A 202 -9.96 7.62 1.54
CA GLY A 202 -10.61 7.97 0.27
C GLY A 202 -10.14 9.28 -0.36
N VAL A 203 -9.23 10.00 0.29
CA VAL A 203 -8.54 11.16 -0.27
C VAL A 203 -7.21 10.73 -0.86
N VAL A 204 -6.89 11.23 -2.05
CA VAL A 204 -5.57 11.12 -2.66
C VAL A 204 -4.97 12.52 -2.78
N ALA A 205 -3.74 12.71 -2.33
CA ALA A 205 -2.99 13.96 -2.45
C ALA A 205 -1.60 13.69 -3.04
N GLU A 206 -1.17 14.50 -4.01
CA GLU A 206 0.18 14.46 -4.55
C GLU A 206 1.04 15.63 -4.04
N PRO A 207 2.37 15.52 -4.11
CA PRO A 207 3.29 16.56 -3.65
C PRO A 207 3.10 17.92 -4.32
N GLY A 208 2.60 17.95 -5.56
CA GLY A 208 2.32 19.16 -6.33
C GLY A 208 1.03 19.88 -5.92
N GLY A 209 0.26 19.31 -4.98
CA GLY A 209 -0.96 19.91 -4.42
C GLY A 209 -2.25 19.54 -5.15
N ARG A 210 -2.22 18.69 -6.19
CA ARG A 210 -3.45 18.14 -6.76
C ARG A 210 -4.05 17.14 -5.79
N THR A 211 -5.37 17.15 -5.67
CA THR A 211 -6.10 16.27 -4.76
C THR A 211 -7.32 15.67 -5.42
N TRP A 212 -7.64 14.44 -5.01
CA TRP A 212 -8.83 13.72 -5.45
C TRP A 212 -9.55 13.09 -4.26
N ARG A 213 -10.84 12.83 -4.41
CA ARG A 213 -11.65 12.19 -3.39
C ARG A 213 -12.60 11.16 -4.01
N ASP A 214 -12.62 9.98 -3.43
CA ASP A 214 -13.63 8.95 -3.70
C ASP A 214 -14.75 9.03 -2.68
N GLY A 215 -15.99 9.05 -3.15
CA GLY A 215 -17.20 9.06 -2.33
C GLY A 215 -17.81 7.66 -2.11
N SER A 216 -17.19 6.61 -2.64
CA SER A 216 -17.74 5.24 -2.58
C SER A 216 -17.35 4.48 -1.32
N GLY A 217 -16.60 5.08 -0.39
CA GLY A 217 -16.15 4.44 0.85
C GLY A 217 -17.31 3.95 1.72
N HIS A 218 -17.09 2.84 2.44
CA HIS A 218 -18.08 2.19 3.28
C HIS A 218 -17.47 1.79 4.64
N VAL A 219 -18.27 1.87 5.72
CA VAL A 219 -17.83 1.55 7.08
C VAL A 219 -17.30 0.12 7.25
N GLY A 220 -17.78 -0.84 6.46
CA GLY A 220 -17.31 -2.22 6.48
C GLY A 220 -15.83 -2.38 6.06
N LEU A 221 -15.27 -1.39 5.38
CA LEU A 221 -13.84 -1.39 5.04
C LEU A 221 -12.91 -1.18 6.25
N ALA A 222 -13.44 -0.79 7.40
CA ALA A 222 -12.71 -0.73 8.67
C ALA A 222 -12.50 -2.13 9.29
N THR A 223 -12.40 -3.18 8.47
CA THR A 223 -12.10 -4.56 8.90
C THR A 223 -10.59 -4.82 8.87
N SER A 224 -10.14 -5.75 9.75
CA SER A 224 -8.72 -6.15 9.79
C SER A 224 -8.26 -6.71 8.44
N GLY A 225 -7.09 -6.25 7.97
CA GLY A 225 -6.49 -6.67 6.70
C GLY A 225 -6.98 -5.90 5.47
N SER A 226 -7.96 -5.01 5.59
CA SER A 226 -8.45 -4.18 4.49
C SER A 226 -7.36 -3.23 3.96
N GLY A 227 -6.54 -2.65 4.86
CA GLY A 227 -5.36 -1.86 4.50
C GLY A 227 -4.33 -2.68 3.72
N ASP A 228 -4.05 -3.92 4.15
CA ASP A 228 -3.12 -4.81 3.43
C ASP A 228 -3.59 -5.06 1.99
N VAL A 229 -4.91 -5.25 1.79
CA VAL A 229 -5.50 -5.37 0.44
C VAL A 229 -5.32 -4.08 -0.36
N LEU A 230 -5.54 -2.91 0.25
CA LEU A 230 -5.36 -1.62 -0.42
C LEU A 230 -3.90 -1.38 -0.82
N ALA A 231 -2.94 -1.65 0.07
CA ALA A 231 -1.51 -1.54 -0.21
C ALA A 231 -1.10 -2.46 -1.38
N GLY A 232 -1.56 -3.70 -1.36
CA GLY A 232 -1.31 -4.66 -2.44
C GLY A 232 -1.94 -4.26 -3.77
N LEU A 233 -3.19 -3.83 -3.74
CA LEU A 233 -3.92 -3.33 -4.93
C LEU A 233 -3.19 -2.15 -5.57
N THR A 234 -2.70 -1.22 -4.75
CA THR A 234 -1.88 -0.09 -5.19
C THR A 234 -0.58 -0.56 -5.85
N GLY A 235 0.13 -1.49 -5.20
CA GLY A 235 1.34 -2.10 -5.75
C GLY A 235 1.10 -2.78 -7.10
N GLY A 236 -0.04 -3.46 -7.26
CA GLY A 236 -0.41 -4.11 -8.50
C GLY A 236 -0.66 -3.13 -9.65
N PHE A 237 -1.31 -1.98 -9.42
CA PHE A 237 -1.49 -0.94 -10.42
C PHE A 237 -0.16 -0.27 -10.80
N LEU A 238 0.73 -0.04 -9.83
CA LEU A 238 2.08 0.46 -10.10
C LEU A 238 2.86 -0.52 -10.99
N ALA A 239 2.77 -1.82 -10.73
CA ALA A 239 3.41 -2.86 -11.54
C ALA A 239 2.84 -2.96 -12.97
N ARG A 240 1.62 -2.48 -13.21
CA ARG A 240 1.03 -2.29 -14.55
C ARG A 240 1.49 -1.01 -15.25
N GLY A 241 2.45 -0.28 -14.69
CA GLY A 241 2.98 0.95 -15.27
C GLY A 241 2.20 2.22 -14.97
N ALA A 242 1.22 2.19 -14.05
CA ALA A 242 0.51 3.40 -13.65
C ALA A 242 1.46 4.44 -13.05
N ALA A 243 1.17 5.73 -13.28
CA ALA A 243 1.77 6.81 -12.48
C ALA A 243 1.31 6.68 -11.02
N VAL A 244 2.08 7.26 -10.07
CA VAL A 244 1.84 7.04 -8.64
C VAL A 244 0.47 7.57 -8.20
N ASP A 245 0.08 8.76 -8.66
CA ASP A 245 -1.23 9.37 -8.41
C ASP A 245 -2.37 8.60 -9.09
N GLN A 246 -2.15 8.14 -10.31
CA GLN A 246 -3.08 7.29 -11.04
C GLN A 246 -3.34 5.97 -10.30
N ALA A 247 -2.28 5.27 -9.86
CA ALA A 247 -2.39 4.03 -9.10
C ALA A 247 -3.17 4.24 -7.78
N ALA A 248 -2.92 5.36 -7.07
CA ALA A 248 -3.64 5.72 -5.87
C ALA A 248 -5.14 5.91 -6.13
N CYS A 249 -5.52 6.65 -7.16
CA CYS A 249 -6.93 6.88 -7.50
C CYS A 249 -7.64 5.58 -7.91
N TRP A 250 -7.01 4.76 -8.75
CA TRP A 250 -7.55 3.45 -9.13
C TRP A 250 -7.72 2.55 -7.92
N ALA A 251 -6.70 2.44 -7.05
CA ALA A 251 -6.75 1.60 -5.86
C ALA A 251 -7.85 2.05 -4.90
N THR A 252 -7.96 3.36 -4.66
CA THR A 252 -9.00 3.92 -3.79
C THR A 252 -10.40 3.52 -4.26
N HIS A 253 -10.71 3.75 -5.54
CA HIS A 253 -12.04 3.47 -6.09
C HIS A 253 -12.33 1.97 -6.15
N VAL A 254 -11.40 1.17 -6.67
CA VAL A 254 -11.58 -0.28 -6.79
C VAL A 254 -11.77 -0.92 -5.41
N HIS A 255 -11.00 -0.51 -4.41
CA HIS A 255 -11.15 -1.00 -3.04
C HIS A 255 -12.50 -0.62 -2.43
N ALA A 256 -12.93 0.63 -2.60
CA ALA A 256 -14.20 1.13 -2.09
C ALA A 256 -15.39 0.40 -2.72
N VAL A 257 -15.42 0.26 -4.04
CA VAL A 257 -16.48 -0.43 -4.79
C VAL A 257 -16.48 -1.94 -4.49
N ALA A 258 -15.30 -2.56 -4.34
CA ALA A 258 -15.21 -3.97 -3.93
C ALA A 258 -15.89 -4.20 -2.56
N GLY A 259 -15.69 -3.29 -1.60
CA GLY A 259 -16.37 -3.34 -0.32
C GLY A 259 -17.88 -3.17 -0.42
N GLN A 260 -18.36 -2.20 -1.20
CA GLN A 260 -19.79 -1.98 -1.41
C GLN A 260 -20.50 -3.22 -1.99
N ARG A 261 -19.84 -3.96 -2.87
CA ARG A 261 -20.42 -5.17 -3.48
C ARG A 261 -20.64 -6.32 -2.52
N LEU A 262 -19.91 -6.33 -1.42
CA LEU A 262 -20.06 -7.38 -0.40
C LEU A 262 -21.20 -7.11 0.59
N ILE A 263 -21.69 -5.88 0.66
CA ILE A 263 -22.76 -5.50 1.62
C ILE A 263 -24.00 -6.38 1.55
N PRO A 264 -24.54 -6.70 0.35
CA PRO A 264 -25.74 -7.54 0.27
C PRO A 264 -25.55 -8.94 0.87
N ASP A 265 -24.35 -9.48 0.83
CA ASP A 265 -24.04 -10.84 1.28
C ASP A 265 -23.53 -10.88 2.74
N THR A 266 -22.79 -9.84 3.17
CA THR A 266 -22.10 -9.83 4.47
C THR A 266 -22.68 -8.84 5.47
N GLY A 267 -23.63 -8.01 5.06
CA GLY A 267 -24.08 -6.85 5.84
C GLY A 267 -23.02 -5.75 5.89
N SER A 268 -23.31 -4.69 6.64
CA SER A 268 -22.46 -3.49 6.67
C SER A 268 -21.14 -3.66 7.44
N THR A 269 -20.96 -4.73 8.21
CA THR A 269 -19.80 -4.90 9.11
C THR A 269 -19.21 -6.32 9.09
N GLY A 270 -19.80 -7.25 8.33
CA GLY A 270 -19.42 -8.66 8.35
C GLY A 270 -18.38 -9.09 7.30
N LEU A 271 -17.92 -8.17 6.44
CA LEU A 271 -16.98 -8.51 5.38
C LEU A 271 -15.59 -8.88 5.94
N LEU A 272 -14.95 -9.83 5.29
CA LEU A 272 -13.56 -10.18 5.55
C LEU A 272 -12.66 -9.62 4.43
N ALA A 273 -11.45 -9.18 4.79
CA ALA A 273 -10.52 -8.58 3.83
C ALA A 273 -10.22 -9.49 2.62
N ARG A 274 -10.15 -10.82 2.82
CA ARG A 274 -9.95 -11.79 1.72
C ARG A 274 -11.09 -11.82 0.69
N GLU A 275 -12.30 -11.38 1.07
CA GLU A 275 -13.45 -11.33 0.17
C GLU A 275 -13.36 -10.14 -0.78
N LEU A 276 -12.73 -9.02 -0.33
CA LEU A 276 -12.42 -7.88 -1.19
C LEU A 276 -11.57 -8.30 -2.39
N VAL A 277 -10.58 -9.14 -2.15
CA VAL A 277 -9.63 -9.65 -3.17
C VAL A 277 -10.36 -10.31 -4.34
N ALA A 278 -11.46 -11.05 -4.06
CA ALA A 278 -12.26 -11.71 -5.09
C ALA A 278 -13.09 -10.72 -5.94
N GLN A 279 -13.38 -9.53 -5.43
CA GLN A 279 -14.15 -8.51 -6.16
C GLN A 279 -13.28 -7.64 -7.07
N ILE A 280 -11.98 -7.48 -6.77
CA ILE A 280 -11.05 -6.60 -7.49
C ILE A 280 -11.13 -6.77 -9.02
N PRO A 281 -10.96 -7.98 -9.61
CA PRO A 281 -10.97 -8.13 -11.08
C PRO A 281 -12.30 -7.76 -11.71
N ARG A 282 -13.42 -7.95 -10.99
CA ARG A 282 -14.76 -7.62 -11.47
C ARG A 282 -14.96 -6.12 -11.57
N VAL A 283 -14.51 -5.38 -10.54
CA VAL A 283 -14.57 -3.91 -10.53
C VAL A 283 -13.71 -3.33 -11.65
N ILE A 284 -12.46 -3.83 -11.78
CA ILE A 284 -11.55 -3.40 -12.85
C ILE A 284 -12.17 -3.63 -14.23
N ALA A 285 -12.69 -4.83 -14.51
CA ALA A 285 -13.28 -5.17 -15.80
C ALA A 285 -14.49 -4.30 -16.18
N GLU A 286 -15.21 -3.75 -15.20
CA GLU A 286 -16.32 -2.81 -15.47
C GLU A 286 -15.84 -1.39 -15.76
N LEU A 287 -14.75 -0.98 -15.12
CA LEU A 287 -14.12 0.33 -15.36
C LEU A 287 -13.42 0.40 -16.73
N GLU A 288 -12.88 -0.72 -17.20
CA GLU A 288 -12.14 -0.81 -18.48
C GLU A 288 -13.06 -0.97 -19.71
N ARG A 289 -14.36 -1.15 -19.52
CA ARG A 289 -15.38 -1.16 -20.60
C ARG A 289 -15.76 0.26 -21.01
#